data_a57069d04d3e7ab745e0ce8cefdfaac9
#
_entry.id   a57069d04d3e7ab745e0ce8cefdfaac9
#
_cell.length_a   1.000
_cell.length_b   1.000
_cell.length_c   1.000
_cell.angle_alpha   90.00
_cell.angle_beta   90.00
_cell.angle_gamma   90.00
#
_symmetry.space_group_name_H-M   'P 1'
#
loop_
_entity.id
_entity.type
_entity.pdbx_description
1 polymer ?
#
loop_
_entity_poly.entity_id
_entity_poly.type
_entity_poly.pdbx_seq_one_letter_code
_entity_poly.pdbx_strand_id
1 'polypeptide(L)'
;MHLGFHYHLPAFEENGKIYTIAFQGLFIDSLAEYCDQVTLFLFTPTQAERKEMQYAIRSKKVKLVSLMKHYNIPLRILLYPTIRKQIKTMINTLDILLMRAPTPLLPLITKDIKGKIPFAYLVVGEMSLHVDSIKQQEWRKSLIRQYVNWNESNQEKHAKDGLIFANSSAAFEKYKTLSNNCVQVKTTTLRNEDFYIREDTCLNPPYQILFTGRIEQEKGLLEITEAIGKLHKESIDCRLNIVGWILPKDPTESLIRKIASEYGIEDKIIFHGFKSAGEELFSFYKAADLFIVASQNNEGFPRTIWEALANSVPVICTPVGSISQVLTNEHNAVFIEPKNSESIKEKIKFLIQNPTKRKEIIQNGLETVKEVTLEIQSKKMVDAIKSFITP
;
A
#
# COMPACT_ATOMS: atom_id res chain seq x y z
N MET A 1 -13.30 -21.52 10.99
CA MET A 1 -11.96 -21.62 10.38
C MET A 1 -10.92 -20.90 11.24
N HIS A 2 -9.85 -21.59 11.59
CA HIS A 2 -8.69 -21.05 12.32
C HIS A 2 -7.57 -20.66 11.33
N LEU A 3 -7.41 -19.37 11.08
CA LEU A 3 -6.43 -18.82 10.15
C LEU A 3 -5.12 -18.53 10.85
N GLY A 4 -4.00 -19.08 10.36
CA GLY A 4 -2.66 -18.60 10.67
C GLY A 4 -2.27 -17.44 9.73
N PHE A 5 -1.60 -16.42 10.25
CA PHE A 5 -1.09 -15.30 9.45
C PHE A 5 0.39 -15.05 9.75
N HIS A 6 1.21 -14.93 8.70
CA HIS A 6 2.61 -14.56 8.81
C HIS A 6 2.98 -13.41 7.86
N TYR A 7 3.72 -12.46 8.41
CA TYR A 7 4.40 -11.40 7.66
C TYR A 7 5.68 -10.97 8.39
N HIS A 8 6.58 -10.28 7.71
CA HIS A 8 7.83 -9.86 8.32
C HIS A 8 7.70 -8.64 9.26
N LEU A 9 6.58 -7.91 9.17
CA LEU A 9 6.34 -6.77 10.05
C LEU A 9 6.00 -7.23 11.47
N PRO A 10 6.54 -6.54 12.49
CA PRO A 10 6.37 -6.98 13.87
C PRO A 10 5.03 -6.59 14.50
N ALA A 11 4.74 -7.22 15.65
CA ALA A 11 3.67 -6.86 16.57
C ALA A 11 4.11 -7.15 17.99
N PHE A 12 3.47 -6.52 18.99
CA PHE A 12 3.70 -6.80 20.40
C PHE A 12 2.40 -6.76 21.19
N GLU A 13 2.39 -7.45 22.31
CA GLU A 13 1.26 -7.42 23.25
C GLU A 13 1.63 -6.58 24.48
N GLU A 14 0.72 -5.71 24.88
CA GLU A 14 0.86 -4.87 26.07
C GLU A 14 -0.54 -4.64 26.68
N ASN A 15 -0.66 -4.87 27.99
CA ASN A 15 -1.93 -4.74 28.72
C ASN A 15 -3.10 -5.51 28.08
N GLY A 16 -2.83 -6.72 27.57
CA GLY A 16 -3.83 -7.58 26.94
C GLY A 16 -4.31 -7.12 25.57
N LYS A 17 -3.62 -6.15 24.94
CA LYS A 17 -3.89 -5.68 23.58
C LYS A 17 -2.69 -5.94 22.68
N ILE A 18 -2.96 -6.33 21.45
CA ILE A 18 -1.93 -6.55 20.43
C ILE A 18 -1.81 -5.28 19.59
N TYR A 19 -0.57 -4.75 19.52
CA TYR A 19 -0.23 -3.53 18.79
C TYR A 19 0.59 -3.85 17.55
N THR A 20 0.28 -3.17 16.46
CA THR A 20 1.02 -3.24 15.19
C THR A 20 0.85 -1.93 14.41
N ILE A 21 1.42 -1.85 13.21
CA ILE A 21 1.20 -0.71 12.32
C ILE A 21 -0.22 -0.72 11.76
N ALA A 22 -0.78 0.46 11.51
CA ALA A 22 -2.21 0.63 11.20
C ALA A 22 -2.70 -0.23 10.01
N PHE A 23 -2.02 -0.22 8.87
CA PHE A 23 -2.50 -0.97 7.69
C PHE A 23 -2.50 -2.49 7.91
N GLN A 24 -1.58 -3.02 8.74
CA GLN A 24 -1.56 -4.44 9.07
C GLN A 24 -2.67 -4.78 10.05
N GLY A 25 -2.87 -3.93 11.07
CA GLY A 25 -3.91 -4.13 12.08
C GLY A 25 -5.32 -4.09 11.48
N LEU A 26 -5.61 -3.10 10.64
CA LEU A 26 -6.87 -2.99 9.90
C LEU A 26 -7.16 -4.25 9.05
N PHE A 27 -6.15 -4.74 8.33
CA PHE A 27 -6.28 -5.94 7.51
C PHE A 27 -6.54 -7.18 8.38
N ILE A 28 -5.84 -7.33 9.51
CA ILE A 28 -6.02 -8.45 10.45
C ILE A 28 -7.42 -8.41 11.07
N ASP A 29 -7.88 -7.25 11.52
CA ASP A 29 -9.22 -7.10 12.09
C ASP A 29 -10.29 -7.48 11.07
N SER A 30 -10.15 -7.02 9.83
CA SER A 30 -11.11 -7.36 8.76
C SER A 30 -11.12 -8.85 8.42
N LEU A 31 -9.96 -9.53 8.38
CA LEU A 31 -9.91 -10.99 8.22
C LEU A 31 -10.58 -11.72 9.39
N ALA A 32 -10.38 -11.23 10.62
CA ALA A 32 -10.92 -11.84 11.83
C ALA A 32 -12.46 -11.79 11.91
N GLU A 33 -13.10 -10.86 11.19
CA GLU A 33 -14.57 -10.84 11.09
C GLU A 33 -15.13 -12.15 10.51
N TYR A 34 -14.45 -12.72 9.51
CA TYR A 34 -14.87 -13.91 8.76
C TYR A 34 -14.25 -15.23 9.24
N CYS A 35 -13.41 -15.18 10.30
CA CYS A 35 -12.74 -16.32 10.89
C CYS A 35 -13.24 -16.57 12.33
N ASP A 36 -13.13 -17.82 12.81
CA ASP A 36 -13.39 -18.15 14.21
C ASP A 36 -12.22 -17.72 15.11
N GLN A 37 -11.01 -17.89 14.58
CA GLN A 37 -9.76 -17.46 15.23
C GLN A 37 -8.71 -17.08 14.19
N VAL A 38 -7.86 -16.09 14.52
CA VAL A 38 -6.67 -15.72 13.74
C VAL A 38 -5.44 -15.81 14.66
N THR A 39 -4.46 -16.61 14.28
CA THR A 39 -3.17 -16.68 15.02
C THR A 39 -2.07 -15.99 14.20
N LEU A 40 -1.49 -14.93 14.76
CA LEU A 40 -0.42 -14.16 14.15
C LEU A 40 0.94 -14.72 14.53
N PHE A 41 1.76 -15.08 13.54
CA PHE A 41 3.16 -15.46 13.71
C PHE A 41 4.03 -14.29 13.30
N LEU A 42 4.30 -13.36 14.23
CA LEU A 42 4.98 -12.10 13.94
C LEU A 42 6.20 -11.90 14.85
N PHE A 43 7.10 -11.03 14.42
CA PHE A 43 8.30 -10.69 15.19
C PHE A 43 7.99 -9.70 16.30
N THR A 44 8.80 -9.72 17.37
CA THR A 44 8.76 -8.68 18.43
C THR A 44 9.52 -7.45 17.94
N PRO A 45 8.93 -6.25 18.00
CA PRO A 45 9.56 -5.02 17.54
C PRO A 45 10.78 -4.61 18.39
N THR A 46 11.65 -3.83 17.80
CA THR A 46 12.65 -3.03 18.51
C THR A 46 11.97 -1.85 19.22
N GLN A 47 12.69 -1.18 20.13
CA GLN A 47 12.14 0.01 20.82
C GLN A 47 11.81 1.15 19.83
N ALA A 48 12.60 1.30 18.76
CA ALA A 48 12.35 2.29 17.72
C ALA A 48 11.06 2.00 16.95
N GLU A 49 10.85 0.75 16.55
CA GLU A 49 9.67 0.31 15.80
C GLU A 49 8.38 0.42 16.61
N ARG A 50 8.44 0.22 17.94
CA ARG A 50 7.25 0.33 18.82
C ARG A 50 6.59 1.70 18.76
N LYS A 51 7.34 2.78 18.52
CA LYS A 51 6.79 4.13 18.41
C LYS A 51 5.84 4.30 17.21
N GLU A 52 6.03 3.52 16.17
CA GLU A 52 5.22 3.55 14.95
C GLU A 52 4.01 2.59 15.02
N MET A 53 3.97 1.72 16.05
CA MET A 53 2.95 0.69 16.20
C MET A 53 1.85 1.14 17.16
N GLN A 54 1.03 2.08 16.69
CA GLN A 54 -0.03 2.69 17.50
C GLN A 54 -1.40 2.04 17.33
N TYR A 55 -1.55 1.13 16.37
CA TYR A 55 -2.83 0.48 16.13
C TYR A 55 -3.00 -0.72 17.06
N ALA A 56 -3.99 -0.64 17.94
CA ALA A 56 -4.43 -1.76 18.78
C ALA A 56 -5.44 -2.61 17.99
N ILE A 57 -5.12 -3.89 17.77
CA ILE A 57 -6.05 -4.85 17.17
C ILE A 57 -7.31 -4.93 18.03
N ARG A 58 -8.48 -4.82 17.39
CA ARG A 58 -9.78 -4.70 18.05
C ARG A 58 -10.44 -6.07 18.28
N SER A 59 -10.21 -7.00 17.38
CA SER A 59 -10.84 -8.32 17.41
C SER A 59 -10.26 -9.19 18.53
N LYS A 60 -11.14 -9.69 19.40
CA LYS A 60 -10.80 -10.66 20.45
C LYS A 60 -10.47 -12.06 19.92
N LYS A 61 -10.74 -12.32 18.63
CA LYS A 61 -10.45 -13.60 17.96
C LYS A 61 -8.97 -13.71 17.57
N VAL A 62 -8.18 -12.62 17.71
CA VAL A 62 -6.78 -12.58 17.32
C VAL A 62 -5.87 -12.94 18.47
N LYS A 63 -4.92 -13.85 18.21
CA LYS A 63 -3.86 -14.24 19.16
C LYS A 63 -2.49 -13.98 18.54
N LEU A 64 -1.51 -13.57 19.34
CA LEU A 64 -0.14 -13.34 18.91
C LEU A 64 0.79 -14.46 19.38
N VAL A 65 1.50 -15.07 18.45
CA VAL A 65 2.65 -15.93 18.70
C VAL A 65 3.90 -15.13 18.32
N SER A 66 4.60 -14.64 19.29
CA SER A 66 5.82 -13.87 19.10
C SER A 66 6.96 -14.79 18.67
N LEU A 67 7.50 -14.60 17.46
CA LEU A 67 8.54 -15.49 16.91
C LEU A 67 9.90 -15.24 17.56
N MET A 68 10.37 -14.01 17.51
CA MET A 68 11.62 -13.51 18.12
C MET A 68 11.73 -12.01 17.87
N LYS A 69 12.79 -11.37 18.38
CA LYS A 69 13.09 -9.96 18.04
C LYS A 69 13.24 -9.79 16.52
N HIS A 70 12.83 -8.62 16.04
CA HIS A 70 12.89 -8.25 14.62
C HIS A 70 14.34 -7.92 14.20
N TYR A 71 15.18 -8.95 14.10
CA TYR A 71 16.56 -8.85 13.67
C TYR A 71 16.67 -8.62 12.15
N ASN A 72 17.88 -8.32 11.68
CA ASN A 72 18.19 -8.29 10.25
C ASN A 72 17.98 -9.67 9.59
N ILE A 73 17.82 -9.69 8.28
CA ILE A 73 17.48 -10.90 7.51
C ILE A 73 18.49 -12.05 7.72
N PRO A 74 19.82 -11.83 7.64
CA PRO A 74 20.79 -12.92 7.85
C PRO A 74 20.64 -13.60 9.23
N LEU A 75 20.43 -12.80 10.28
CA LEU A 75 20.28 -13.36 11.62
C LEU A 75 18.95 -14.11 11.79
N ARG A 76 17.87 -13.66 11.15
CA ARG A 76 16.59 -14.41 11.12
C ARG A 76 16.72 -15.75 10.43
N ILE A 77 17.50 -15.83 9.35
CA ILE A 77 17.78 -17.09 8.65
C ILE A 77 18.61 -18.03 9.54
N LEU A 78 19.66 -17.51 10.19
CA LEU A 78 20.49 -18.29 11.10
C LEU A 78 19.68 -18.85 12.29
N LEU A 79 18.79 -18.04 12.85
CA LEU A 79 17.95 -18.41 14.00
C LEU A 79 16.62 -19.09 13.59
N TYR A 80 16.48 -19.47 12.33
CA TYR A 80 15.26 -20.12 11.82
C TYR A 80 14.85 -21.38 12.61
N PRO A 81 15.76 -22.24 13.12
CA PRO A 81 15.36 -23.38 13.96
C PRO A 81 14.50 -23.02 15.16
N THR A 82 14.73 -21.87 15.80
CA THR A 82 13.93 -21.37 16.91
C THR A 82 12.52 -20.94 16.44
N ILE A 83 12.46 -20.20 15.31
CA ILE A 83 11.19 -19.78 14.68
C ILE A 83 10.37 -21.01 14.29
N ARG A 84 11.01 -21.98 13.67
CA ARG A 84 10.40 -23.27 13.29
C ARG A 84 9.74 -23.98 14.47
N LYS A 85 10.41 -24.01 15.64
CA LYS A 85 9.85 -24.61 16.83
C LYS A 85 8.56 -23.94 17.26
N GLN A 86 8.53 -22.60 17.25
CA GLN A 86 7.36 -21.81 17.63
C GLN A 86 6.19 -22.02 16.65
N ILE A 87 6.45 -22.03 15.35
CA ILE A 87 5.41 -22.32 14.34
C ILE A 87 4.86 -23.73 14.54
N LYS A 88 5.71 -24.72 14.76
CA LYS A 88 5.31 -26.12 14.93
C LYS A 88 4.39 -26.36 16.13
N THR A 89 4.50 -25.56 17.20
CA THR A 89 3.62 -25.74 18.39
C THR A 89 2.15 -25.50 18.08
N MET A 90 1.85 -24.67 17.08
CA MET A 90 0.49 -24.24 16.77
C MET A 90 -0.02 -24.76 15.41
N ILE A 91 0.87 -25.31 14.58
CA ILE A 91 0.54 -25.63 13.18
C ILE A 91 -0.64 -26.59 13.05
N ASN A 92 -0.73 -27.58 13.95
CA ASN A 92 -1.78 -28.59 13.91
C ASN A 92 -3.16 -28.07 14.36
N THR A 93 -3.23 -26.84 14.86
CA THR A 93 -4.50 -26.18 15.23
C THR A 93 -5.03 -25.27 14.12
N LEU A 94 -4.27 -25.08 13.06
CA LEU A 94 -4.61 -24.19 11.95
C LEU A 94 -5.28 -24.97 10.82
N ASP A 95 -6.29 -24.38 10.22
CA ASP A 95 -6.88 -24.89 8.98
C ASP A 95 -6.02 -24.50 7.76
N ILE A 96 -5.36 -23.33 7.82
CA ILE A 96 -4.51 -22.80 6.76
C ILE A 96 -3.53 -21.77 7.32
N LEU A 97 -2.35 -21.62 6.69
CA LEU A 97 -1.42 -20.52 6.95
C LEU A 97 -1.37 -19.54 5.75
N LEU A 98 -1.84 -18.31 5.95
CA LEU A 98 -1.71 -17.20 5.01
C LEU A 98 -0.40 -16.47 5.26
N MET A 99 0.47 -16.41 4.23
CA MET A 99 1.74 -15.70 4.27
C MET A 99 1.71 -14.52 3.30
N ARG A 100 1.94 -13.32 3.81
CA ARG A 100 2.05 -12.13 2.96
C ARG A 100 3.45 -12.09 2.34
N ALA A 101 3.50 -12.06 1.02
CA ALA A 101 4.73 -12.06 0.23
C ALA A 101 4.96 -10.69 -0.44
N PRO A 102 6.21 -10.26 -0.58
CA PRO A 102 7.42 -10.99 -0.19
C PRO A 102 7.71 -10.94 1.32
N THR A 103 8.22 -12.05 1.86
CA THR A 103 8.72 -12.09 3.24
C THR A 103 10.00 -12.94 3.31
N PRO A 104 11.01 -12.53 4.11
CA PRO A 104 12.32 -13.16 4.08
C PRO A 104 12.36 -14.66 4.37
N LEU A 105 11.50 -15.15 5.24
CA LEU A 105 11.51 -16.57 5.65
C LEU A 105 10.48 -17.43 4.90
N LEU A 106 9.79 -16.88 3.92
CA LEU A 106 8.71 -17.57 3.22
C LEU A 106 9.11 -18.94 2.68
N PRO A 107 10.24 -19.13 1.96
CA PRO A 107 10.62 -20.44 1.45
C PRO A 107 10.87 -21.48 2.55
N LEU A 108 11.47 -21.06 3.67
CA LEU A 108 11.78 -21.94 4.80
C LEU A 108 10.51 -22.39 5.52
N ILE A 109 9.60 -21.43 5.79
CA ILE A 109 8.31 -21.72 6.44
C ILE A 109 7.50 -22.64 5.52
N THR A 110 7.36 -22.32 4.25
CA THR A 110 6.61 -23.15 3.30
C THR A 110 7.14 -24.57 3.22
N LYS A 111 8.46 -24.76 3.17
CA LYS A 111 9.09 -26.09 3.18
C LYS A 111 8.71 -26.89 4.42
N ASP A 112 8.60 -26.24 5.57
CA ASP A 112 8.29 -26.92 6.84
C ASP A 112 6.81 -27.28 7.01
N ILE A 113 5.91 -26.53 6.39
CA ILE A 113 4.44 -26.73 6.52
C ILE A 113 3.86 -27.55 5.38
N LYS A 114 4.51 -27.57 4.21
CA LYS A 114 4.06 -28.30 3.03
C LYS A 114 3.76 -29.76 3.35
N GLY A 115 2.58 -30.24 2.96
CA GLY A 115 2.11 -31.60 3.24
C GLY A 115 1.61 -31.83 4.67
N LYS A 116 1.54 -30.76 5.51
CA LYS A 116 1.00 -30.85 6.88
C LYS A 116 -0.29 -30.04 7.02
N ILE A 117 -0.26 -28.80 6.51
CA ILE A 117 -1.44 -27.94 6.45
C ILE A 117 -1.48 -27.23 5.10
N PRO A 118 -2.65 -26.84 4.62
CA PRO A 118 -2.79 -25.92 3.49
C PRO A 118 -2.08 -24.57 3.75
N PHE A 119 -1.66 -23.91 2.68
CA PHE A 119 -1.11 -22.56 2.78
C PHE A 119 -1.57 -21.66 1.65
N ALA A 120 -1.55 -20.38 1.89
CA ALA A 120 -1.83 -19.35 0.90
C ALA A 120 -0.75 -18.27 0.89
N TYR A 121 -0.49 -17.68 -0.27
CA TYR A 121 0.34 -16.48 -0.42
C TYR A 121 -0.51 -15.27 -0.77
N LEU A 122 -0.30 -14.16 -0.08
CA LEU A 122 -0.78 -12.85 -0.49
C LEU A 122 0.40 -12.08 -1.11
N VAL A 123 0.50 -12.12 -2.44
CA VAL A 123 1.58 -11.49 -3.19
C VAL A 123 1.26 -10.02 -3.42
N VAL A 124 1.98 -9.13 -2.73
CA VAL A 124 1.76 -7.67 -2.79
C VAL A 124 2.84 -6.91 -3.56
N GLY A 125 3.90 -7.58 -4.01
CA GLY A 125 4.99 -7.02 -4.78
C GLY A 125 6.07 -8.05 -5.05
N GLU A 126 7.15 -7.63 -5.70
CA GLU A 126 8.36 -8.42 -5.96
C GLU A 126 9.58 -7.71 -5.37
N MET A 127 10.43 -8.45 -4.66
CA MET A 127 11.65 -7.88 -4.05
C MET A 127 12.69 -7.50 -5.11
N SER A 128 12.74 -8.26 -6.21
CA SER A 128 13.67 -8.05 -7.34
C SER A 128 13.59 -6.65 -7.93
N LEU A 129 12.40 -6.07 -8.01
CA LEU A 129 12.19 -4.72 -8.56
C LEU A 129 12.89 -3.59 -7.78
N HIS A 130 13.26 -3.86 -6.51
CA HIS A 130 13.85 -2.85 -5.64
C HIS A 130 15.34 -3.07 -5.36
N VAL A 131 15.93 -4.17 -5.82
CA VAL A 131 17.34 -4.52 -5.52
C VAL A 131 18.31 -3.46 -6.06
N ASP A 132 18.06 -2.95 -7.26
CA ASP A 132 18.96 -2.01 -7.92
C ASP A 132 18.92 -0.60 -7.30
N SER A 133 17.83 -0.23 -6.64
CA SER A 133 17.68 1.03 -5.91
C SER A 133 18.38 1.04 -4.55
N ILE A 134 18.85 -0.11 -4.06
CA ILE A 134 19.50 -0.21 -2.75
C ILE A 134 20.89 0.47 -2.82
N LYS A 135 21.09 1.50 -1.98
CA LYS A 135 22.39 2.19 -1.84
C LYS A 135 23.36 1.33 -0.99
N GLN A 136 24.01 0.36 -1.60
CA GLN A 136 25.01 -0.53 -0.97
C GLN A 136 26.20 -0.76 -1.91
N GLN A 137 27.32 -1.29 -1.37
CA GLN A 137 28.47 -1.71 -2.16
C GLN A 137 28.09 -2.86 -3.10
N GLU A 138 28.66 -2.92 -4.30
CA GLU A 138 28.27 -3.88 -5.36
C GLU A 138 28.34 -5.36 -4.94
N TRP A 139 29.34 -5.75 -4.16
CA TRP A 139 29.40 -7.12 -3.66
C TRP A 139 28.24 -7.48 -2.73
N ARG A 140 27.78 -6.51 -1.89
CA ARG A 140 26.59 -6.69 -1.05
C ARG A 140 25.32 -6.75 -1.86
N LYS A 141 25.20 -5.91 -2.90
CA LYS A 141 24.07 -5.98 -3.84
C LYS A 141 24.00 -7.33 -4.53
N SER A 142 25.14 -7.89 -4.94
CA SER A 142 25.20 -9.23 -5.55
C SER A 142 24.65 -10.31 -4.61
N LEU A 143 25.04 -10.31 -3.34
CA LEU A 143 24.52 -11.24 -2.33
C LEU A 143 23.01 -11.05 -2.10
N ILE A 144 22.55 -9.79 -2.02
CA ILE A 144 21.12 -9.46 -1.87
C ILE A 144 20.36 -9.99 -3.11
N ARG A 145 20.86 -9.76 -4.32
CA ARG A 145 20.24 -10.23 -5.57
C ARG A 145 20.14 -11.76 -5.60
N GLN A 146 21.20 -12.48 -5.22
CA GLN A 146 21.18 -13.94 -5.13
C GLN A 146 20.13 -14.44 -4.13
N TYR A 147 20.08 -13.80 -2.96
CA TYR A 147 19.08 -14.14 -1.94
C TYR A 147 17.64 -13.85 -2.42
N VAL A 148 17.40 -12.72 -3.05
CA VAL A 148 16.10 -12.34 -3.59
C VAL A 148 15.66 -13.33 -4.67
N ASN A 149 16.53 -13.64 -5.62
CA ASN A 149 16.25 -14.62 -6.67
C ASN A 149 15.94 -16.01 -6.08
N TRP A 150 16.70 -16.44 -5.07
CA TRP A 150 16.43 -17.69 -4.37
C TRP A 150 15.05 -17.68 -3.67
N ASN A 151 14.69 -16.57 -3.02
CA ASN A 151 13.42 -16.41 -2.32
C ASN A 151 12.25 -16.47 -3.32
N GLU A 152 12.29 -15.69 -4.39
CA GLU A 152 11.25 -15.62 -5.41
C GLU A 152 11.10 -16.93 -6.18
N SER A 153 12.20 -17.55 -6.61
CA SER A 153 12.16 -18.85 -7.29
C SER A 153 11.54 -19.95 -6.42
N ASN A 154 11.81 -19.95 -5.11
CA ASN A 154 11.17 -20.89 -4.20
C ASN A 154 9.68 -20.56 -3.98
N GLN A 155 9.30 -19.27 -3.90
CA GLN A 155 7.91 -18.85 -3.84
C GLN A 155 7.13 -19.35 -5.07
N GLU A 156 7.67 -19.15 -6.27
CA GLU A 156 7.09 -19.63 -7.54
C GLU A 156 6.99 -21.17 -7.58
N LYS A 157 8.06 -21.85 -7.20
CA LYS A 157 8.09 -23.33 -7.14
C LYS A 157 7.00 -23.91 -6.25
N HIS A 158 6.70 -23.24 -5.14
CA HIS A 158 5.68 -23.72 -4.20
C HIS A 158 4.28 -23.20 -4.52
N ALA A 159 4.12 -22.19 -5.39
CA ALA A 159 2.84 -21.60 -5.73
C ALA A 159 1.81 -22.61 -6.24
N LYS A 160 2.25 -23.65 -6.99
CA LYS A 160 1.39 -24.71 -7.53
C LYS A 160 0.66 -25.53 -6.48
N ASP A 161 1.19 -25.59 -5.26
CA ASP A 161 0.64 -26.39 -4.16
C ASP A 161 -0.20 -25.56 -3.17
N GLY A 162 -0.25 -24.23 -3.36
CA GLY A 162 -0.94 -23.28 -2.48
C GLY A 162 -2.01 -22.46 -3.18
N LEU A 163 -2.79 -21.73 -2.38
CA LEU A 163 -3.70 -20.71 -2.86
C LEU A 163 -2.95 -19.38 -3.01
N ILE A 164 -3.09 -18.72 -4.13
CA ILE A 164 -2.40 -17.46 -4.42
C ILE A 164 -3.39 -16.30 -4.50
N PHE A 165 -3.17 -15.29 -3.69
CA PHE A 165 -3.82 -13.99 -3.79
C PHE A 165 -2.87 -13.00 -4.42
N ALA A 166 -3.16 -12.54 -5.62
CA ALA A 166 -2.33 -11.60 -6.37
C ALA A 166 -2.90 -10.18 -6.29
N ASN A 167 -2.11 -9.22 -5.78
CA ASN A 167 -2.55 -7.83 -5.57
C ASN A 167 -2.54 -6.99 -6.85
N SER A 168 -1.85 -7.41 -7.92
CA SER A 168 -1.78 -6.70 -9.20
C SER A 168 -2.15 -7.63 -10.35
N SER A 169 -2.55 -7.05 -11.50
CA SER A 169 -2.83 -7.83 -12.70
C SER A 169 -1.58 -8.54 -13.21
N ALA A 170 -0.40 -7.90 -13.13
CA ALA A 170 0.87 -8.53 -13.52
C ALA A 170 1.17 -9.76 -12.65
N ALA A 171 1.04 -9.63 -11.32
CA ALA A 171 1.20 -10.77 -10.43
C ALA A 171 0.13 -11.85 -10.68
N PHE A 172 -1.12 -11.46 -10.96
CA PHE A 172 -2.18 -12.42 -11.28
C PHE A 172 -1.86 -13.22 -12.55
N GLU A 173 -1.50 -12.57 -13.65
CA GLU A 173 -1.15 -13.27 -14.90
C GLU A 173 0.08 -14.18 -14.72
N LYS A 174 1.10 -13.74 -13.96
CA LYS A 174 2.26 -14.55 -13.62
C LYS A 174 1.86 -15.82 -12.84
N TYR A 175 1.16 -15.66 -11.71
CA TYR A 175 0.85 -16.79 -10.83
C TYR A 175 -0.27 -17.70 -11.34
N LYS A 176 -1.18 -17.22 -12.17
CA LYS A 176 -2.18 -18.02 -12.88
C LYS A 176 -1.57 -19.09 -13.78
N THR A 177 -0.35 -18.85 -14.32
CA THR A 177 0.37 -19.86 -15.10
C THR A 177 1.06 -20.91 -14.22
N LEU A 178 1.28 -20.60 -12.94
CA LEU A 178 1.99 -21.46 -11.98
C LEU A 178 1.05 -22.24 -11.05
N SER A 179 -0.16 -21.75 -10.83
CA SER A 179 -1.15 -22.35 -9.93
C SER A 179 -2.55 -22.22 -10.51
N ASN A 180 -3.32 -23.33 -10.42
CA ASN A 180 -4.75 -23.31 -10.73
C ASN A 180 -5.60 -22.57 -9.68
N ASN A 181 -5.03 -22.31 -8.51
CA ASN A 181 -5.68 -21.67 -7.38
C ASN A 181 -5.13 -20.24 -7.22
N CYS A 182 -5.41 -19.37 -8.18
CA CYS A 182 -4.98 -17.97 -8.18
C CYS A 182 -6.19 -17.04 -8.20
N VAL A 183 -6.26 -16.12 -7.24
CA VAL A 183 -7.35 -15.15 -7.09
C VAL A 183 -6.77 -13.74 -7.08
N GLN A 184 -7.28 -12.87 -7.93
CA GLN A 184 -6.90 -11.46 -7.90
C GLN A 184 -7.61 -10.76 -6.74
N VAL A 185 -6.84 -10.04 -5.93
CA VAL A 185 -7.33 -9.22 -4.81
C VAL A 185 -6.72 -7.82 -4.87
N LYS A 186 -7.28 -6.89 -4.13
CA LYS A 186 -6.72 -5.54 -3.96
C LYS A 186 -6.36 -5.35 -2.49
N THR A 187 -5.12 -4.96 -2.22
CA THR A 187 -4.74 -4.56 -0.85
C THR A 187 -5.12 -3.10 -0.63
N THR A 188 -5.88 -2.86 0.40
CA THR A 188 -6.42 -1.54 0.75
C THR A 188 -6.40 -1.35 2.27
N THR A 189 -6.56 -0.11 2.71
CA THR A 189 -6.88 0.26 4.09
C THR A 189 -8.26 0.86 4.19
N LEU A 190 -8.93 1.00 3.06
CA LEU A 190 -10.24 1.63 2.95
C LEU A 190 -11.33 0.72 3.50
N ARG A 191 -12.21 1.26 4.33
CA ARG A 191 -13.40 0.60 4.89
C ARG A 191 -14.65 1.21 4.30
N ASN A 192 -15.78 0.52 4.39
CA ASN A 192 -17.07 1.05 3.94
C ASN A 192 -17.44 2.37 4.64
N GLU A 193 -17.05 2.57 5.89
CA GLU A 193 -17.27 3.79 6.65
C GLU A 193 -16.38 4.98 6.26
N ASP A 194 -15.32 4.75 5.49
CA ASP A 194 -14.35 5.76 5.09
C ASP A 194 -14.80 6.56 3.84
N PHE A 195 -15.93 6.19 3.22
CA PHE A 195 -16.46 6.92 2.06
C PHE A 195 -17.03 8.27 2.46
N TYR A 196 -16.60 9.29 1.72
CA TYR A 196 -17.17 10.64 1.80
C TYR A 196 -17.69 11.06 0.42
N ILE A 197 -19.02 11.05 0.27
CA ILE A 197 -19.68 11.28 -1.01
C ILE A 197 -20.04 12.76 -1.15
N ARG A 198 -19.58 13.38 -2.24
CA ARG A 198 -19.95 14.71 -2.68
C ARG A 198 -20.06 14.75 -4.20
N GLU A 199 -20.91 15.64 -4.71
CA GLU A 199 -21.16 15.71 -6.15
C GLU A 199 -20.07 16.43 -6.91
N ASP A 200 -19.38 17.39 -6.29
CA ASP A 200 -18.40 18.24 -6.95
C ASP A 200 -17.31 18.76 -6.01
N THR A 201 -16.25 19.27 -6.61
CA THR A 201 -15.09 19.92 -5.96
C THR A 201 -14.77 21.21 -6.72
N CYS A 202 -13.68 21.88 -6.37
CA CYS A 202 -13.23 23.12 -7.04
C CYS A 202 -14.32 24.18 -7.13
N LEU A 203 -15.12 24.34 -6.06
CA LEU A 203 -16.23 25.28 -6.05
C LEU A 203 -15.76 26.72 -5.90
N ASN A 204 -14.71 26.96 -5.11
CA ASN A 204 -14.18 28.27 -4.82
C ASN A 204 -12.66 28.23 -4.66
N PRO A 205 -11.90 29.24 -5.14
CA PRO A 205 -10.50 29.38 -4.81
C PRO A 205 -10.29 29.78 -3.34
N PRO A 206 -9.14 29.52 -2.72
CA PRO A 206 -8.01 28.79 -3.32
C PRO A 206 -8.29 27.30 -3.43
N TYR A 207 -8.04 26.73 -4.62
CA TYR A 207 -8.26 25.32 -4.90
C TYR A 207 -7.23 24.44 -4.18
N GLN A 208 -7.70 23.45 -3.45
CA GLN A 208 -6.88 22.59 -2.59
C GLN A 208 -6.39 21.36 -3.36
N ILE A 209 -5.13 21.39 -3.76
CA ILE A 209 -4.46 20.26 -4.42
C ILE A 209 -3.79 19.41 -3.35
N LEU A 210 -4.10 18.13 -3.29
CA LEU A 210 -3.56 17.20 -2.29
C LEU A 210 -2.58 16.21 -2.92
N PHE A 211 -1.44 16.04 -2.26
CA PHE A 211 -0.53 14.92 -2.43
C PHE A 211 -0.41 14.15 -1.11
N THR A 212 -0.47 12.83 -1.16
CA THR A 212 -0.19 11.98 0.00
C THR A 212 0.80 10.88 -0.35
N GLY A 213 1.84 10.69 0.46
CA GLY A 213 2.85 9.66 0.23
C GLY A 213 4.24 10.03 0.74
N ARG A 214 5.23 9.22 0.37
CA ARG A 214 6.63 9.53 0.65
C ARG A 214 7.05 10.77 -0.15
N ILE A 215 7.73 11.69 0.53
CA ILE A 215 8.28 12.90 -0.09
C ILE A 215 9.64 12.54 -0.68
N GLU A 216 9.66 12.20 -1.96
CA GLU A 216 10.86 11.84 -2.74
C GLU A 216 10.70 12.32 -4.19
N GLN A 217 11.80 12.58 -4.88
CA GLN A 217 11.77 13.18 -6.23
C GLN A 217 11.01 12.32 -7.24
N GLU A 218 11.12 11.00 -7.12
CA GLU A 218 10.44 10.05 -8.02
C GLU A 218 8.91 10.13 -7.97
N LYS A 219 8.35 10.82 -6.97
CA LYS A 219 6.90 11.08 -6.86
C LYS A 219 6.44 12.32 -7.63
N GLY A 220 7.35 13.02 -8.31
CA GLY A 220 7.02 14.16 -9.17
C GLY A 220 6.62 15.43 -8.43
N LEU A 221 7.00 15.58 -7.15
CA LEU A 221 6.65 16.75 -6.34
C LEU A 221 7.29 18.04 -6.84
N LEU A 222 8.44 17.98 -7.51
CA LEU A 222 9.08 19.14 -8.10
C LEU A 222 8.23 19.66 -9.26
N GLU A 223 7.79 18.78 -10.15
CA GLU A 223 6.94 19.10 -11.30
C GLU A 223 5.55 19.59 -10.87
N ILE A 224 5.01 19.04 -9.79
CA ILE A 224 3.74 19.52 -9.20
C ILE A 224 3.94 20.96 -8.69
N THR A 225 5.03 21.24 -7.97
CA THR A 225 5.33 22.58 -7.44
C THR A 225 5.50 23.61 -8.57
N GLU A 226 6.23 23.25 -9.63
CA GLU A 226 6.34 24.10 -10.82
C GLU A 226 4.99 24.37 -11.48
N ALA A 227 4.12 23.37 -11.56
CA ALA A 227 2.79 23.53 -12.12
C ALA A 227 1.93 24.51 -11.29
N ILE A 228 2.00 24.45 -9.97
CA ILE A 228 1.34 25.44 -9.08
C ILE A 228 1.89 26.83 -9.32
N GLY A 229 3.22 26.99 -9.47
CA GLY A 229 3.84 28.27 -9.81
C GLY A 229 3.37 28.84 -11.15
N LYS A 230 3.22 27.98 -12.17
CA LYS A 230 2.69 28.39 -13.48
C LYS A 230 1.21 28.80 -13.41
N LEU A 231 0.38 28.06 -12.63
CA LEU A 231 -1.02 28.42 -12.38
C LEU A 231 -1.13 29.76 -11.66
N HIS A 232 -0.26 30.03 -10.69
CA HIS A 232 -0.20 31.31 -10.00
C HIS A 232 0.07 32.47 -10.97
N LYS A 233 1.01 32.31 -11.93
CA LYS A 233 1.26 33.30 -12.98
C LYS A 233 0.05 33.54 -13.90
N GLU A 234 -0.82 32.54 -14.06
CA GLU A 234 -2.10 32.65 -14.78
C GLU A 234 -3.25 33.16 -13.89
N SER A 235 -2.97 33.61 -12.66
CA SER A 235 -3.94 34.10 -11.68
C SER A 235 -4.95 33.03 -11.24
N ILE A 236 -4.60 31.75 -11.32
CA ILE A 236 -5.38 30.63 -10.78
C ILE A 236 -4.83 30.30 -9.39
N ASP A 237 -5.64 30.57 -8.35
CA ASP A 237 -5.20 30.41 -6.95
C ASP A 237 -5.35 28.98 -6.48
N CYS A 238 -4.23 28.26 -6.41
CA CYS A 238 -4.12 26.89 -5.94
C CYS A 238 -3.18 26.81 -4.73
N ARG A 239 -3.48 25.89 -3.80
CA ARG A 239 -2.60 25.52 -2.70
C ARG A 239 -2.25 24.04 -2.79
N LEU A 240 -0.97 23.72 -2.64
CA LEU A 240 -0.49 22.33 -2.61
C LEU A 240 -0.32 21.89 -1.16
N ASN A 241 -1.13 20.92 -0.76
CA ASN A 241 -1.09 20.28 0.55
C ASN A 241 -0.30 18.97 0.44
N ILE A 242 0.86 18.89 1.07
CA ILE A 242 1.75 17.72 1.05
C ILE A 242 1.65 17.01 2.39
N VAL A 243 1.06 15.81 2.37
CA VAL A 243 0.92 14.93 3.54
C VAL A 243 1.82 13.73 3.37
N GLY A 244 2.79 13.55 4.26
CA GLY A 244 3.71 12.43 4.17
C GLY A 244 4.98 12.63 4.96
N TRP A 245 5.90 11.71 4.76
CA TRP A 245 7.18 11.73 5.45
C TRP A 245 8.35 11.72 4.46
N ILE A 246 9.46 12.28 4.89
CA ILE A 246 10.69 12.39 4.12
C ILE A 246 11.78 11.55 4.78
N LEU A 247 12.58 10.86 3.97
CA LEU A 247 13.75 10.15 4.47
C LEU A 247 14.81 11.13 5.00
N PRO A 248 15.50 10.80 6.09
CA PRO A 248 16.61 11.62 6.56
C PRO A 248 17.63 11.87 5.45
N LYS A 249 18.02 13.14 5.25
CA LYS A 249 18.95 13.60 4.21
C LYS A 249 18.42 13.58 2.76
N ASP A 250 17.14 13.32 2.55
CA ASP A 250 16.54 13.46 1.22
C ASP A 250 16.40 14.97 0.89
N PRO A 251 16.87 15.46 -0.27
CA PRO A 251 16.84 16.87 -0.60
C PRO A 251 15.50 17.38 -1.13
N THR A 252 14.50 16.52 -1.30
CA THR A 252 13.26 16.84 -2.03
C THR A 252 12.54 18.05 -1.45
N GLU A 253 12.41 18.14 -0.12
CA GLU A 253 11.75 19.30 0.51
C GLU A 253 12.50 20.60 0.22
N SER A 254 13.82 20.60 0.32
CA SER A 254 14.62 21.81 0.05
C SER A 254 14.52 22.24 -1.41
N LEU A 255 14.43 21.29 -2.34
CA LEU A 255 14.22 21.58 -3.77
C LEU A 255 12.82 22.14 -4.02
N ILE A 256 11.78 21.58 -3.40
CA ILE A 256 10.41 22.11 -3.47
C ILE A 256 10.38 23.57 -2.98
N ARG A 257 10.98 23.86 -1.81
CA ARG A 257 11.03 25.22 -1.26
C ARG A 257 11.78 26.20 -2.15
N LYS A 258 12.86 25.74 -2.81
CA LYS A 258 13.59 26.54 -3.78
C LYS A 258 12.71 26.92 -4.98
N ILE A 259 12.04 25.94 -5.59
CA ILE A 259 11.10 26.18 -6.70
C ILE A 259 9.97 27.12 -6.25
N ALA A 260 9.40 26.89 -5.06
CA ALA A 260 8.35 27.76 -4.53
C ALA A 260 8.81 29.23 -4.43
N SER A 261 10.05 29.47 -3.96
CA SER A 261 10.62 30.82 -3.87
C SER A 261 10.87 31.44 -5.24
N GLU A 262 11.34 30.66 -6.22
CA GLU A 262 11.53 31.14 -7.60
C GLU A 262 10.21 31.58 -8.25
N TYR A 263 9.09 31.03 -7.85
CA TYR A 263 7.75 31.39 -8.34
C TYR A 263 7.00 32.38 -7.42
N GLY A 264 7.50 32.68 -6.21
CA GLY A 264 6.83 33.53 -5.21
C GLY A 264 5.56 32.89 -4.65
N ILE A 265 5.59 31.57 -4.38
CA ILE A 265 4.44 30.77 -3.92
C ILE A 265 4.74 30.01 -2.63
N GLU A 266 5.66 30.48 -1.79
CA GLU A 266 6.05 29.80 -0.54
C GLU A 266 4.88 29.60 0.40
N ASP A 267 3.94 30.53 0.45
CA ASP A 267 2.72 30.46 1.25
C ASP A 267 1.66 29.49 0.70
N LYS A 268 1.83 29.04 -0.54
CA LYS A 268 0.91 28.11 -1.20
C LYS A 268 1.35 26.65 -1.11
N ILE A 269 2.56 26.36 -0.64
CA ILE A 269 3.10 25.01 -0.49
C ILE A 269 3.13 24.64 1.00
N ILE A 270 2.25 23.72 1.41
CA ILE A 270 2.03 23.42 2.83
C ILE A 270 2.42 21.97 3.13
N PHE A 271 3.40 21.80 4.01
CA PHE A 271 3.84 20.50 4.49
C PHE A 271 3.13 20.17 5.82
N HIS A 272 2.37 19.09 5.84
CA HIS A 272 1.58 18.64 7.01
C HIS A 272 2.25 17.53 7.81
N GLY A 273 3.41 17.02 7.34
CA GLY A 273 4.08 15.87 7.94
C GLY A 273 3.31 14.55 7.75
N PHE A 274 3.77 13.51 8.41
CA PHE A 274 3.14 12.18 8.36
C PHE A 274 1.80 12.18 9.11
N LYS A 275 0.79 11.55 8.50
CA LYS A 275 -0.52 11.27 9.09
C LYS A 275 -0.81 9.78 9.04
N SER A 276 -1.26 9.22 10.15
CA SER A 276 -1.67 7.81 10.20
C SER A 276 -2.95 7.57 9.41
N ALA A 277 -3.08 6.37 8.82
CA ALA A 277 -4.33 5.96 8.17
C ALA A 277 -5.50 6.05 9.15
N GLY A 278 -6.60 6.66 8.74
CA GLY A 278 -7.80 6.90 9.54
C GLY A 278 -8.30 8.33 9.40
N GLU A 279 -9.11 8.77 10.34
CA GLU A 279 -9.85 10.04 10.28
C GLU A 279 -8.95 11.27 10.06
N GLU A 280 -7.77 11.31 10.71
CA GLU A 280 -6.82 12.42 10.54
C GLU A 280 -6.34 12.53 9.08
N LEU A 281 -5.97 11.41 8.43
CA LEU A 281 -5.57 11.41 7.03
C LEU A 281 -6.78 11.72 6.12
N PHE A 282 -7.93 11.11 6.38
CA PHE A 282 -9.12 11.32 5.56
C PHE A 282 -9.66 12.76 5.62
N SER A 283 -9.40 13.51 6.69
CA SER A 283 -9.76 14.94 6.74
C SER A 283 -9.09 15.75 5.62
N PHE A 284 -7.87 15.39 5.22
CA PHE A 284 -7.19 16.04 4.09
C PHE A 284 -7.85 15.70 2.74
N TYR A 285 -8.27 14.45 2.54
CA TYR A 285 -9.01 14.08 1.32
C TYR A 285 -10.37 14.79 1.27
N LYS A 286 -11.09 14.86 2.38
CA LYS A 286 -12.38 15.57 2.47
C LYS A 286 -12.25 17.05 2.16
N ALA A 287 -11.13 17.68 2.53
CA ALA A 287 -10.85 19.09 2.26
C ALA A 287 -10.24 19.34 0.87
N ALA A 288 -9.76 18.32 0.17
CA ALA A 288 -9.09 18.45 -1.12
C ALA A 288 -10.08 18.67 -2.27
N ASP A 289 -9.72 19.50 -3.23
CA ASP A 289 -10.43 19.68 -4.49
C ASP A 289 -9.96 18.71 -5.57
N LEU A 290 -8.64 18.47 -5.65
CA LEU A 290 -8.00 17.56 -6.58
C LEU A 290 -6.90 16.77 -5.86
N PHE A 291 -6.73 15.52 -6.24
CA PHE A 291 -5.64 14.66 -5.76
C PHE A 291 -4.66 14.36 -6.88
N ILE A 292 -3.35 14.42 -6.59
CA ILE A 292 -2.33 14.27 -7.63
C ILE A 292 -1.29 13.21 -7.28
N VAL A 293 -0.99 12.34 -8.26
CA VAL A 293 0.06 11.31 -8.20
C VAL A 293 0.88 11.42 -9.49
N ALA A 294 2.02 12.09 -9.43
CA ALA A 294 2.89 12.33 -10.58
C ALA A 294 4.13 11.41 -10.60
N SER A 295 3.98 10.16 -10.15
CA SER A 295 5.09 9.20 -10.09
C SER A 295 5.78 9.03 -11.43
N GLN A 296 7.13 9.05 -11.41
CA GLN A 296 7.96 9.03 -12.61
C GLN A 296 8.34 7.61 -13.06
N ASN A 297 8.37 6.67 -12.11
CA ASN A 297 8.79 5.29 -12.33
C ASN A 297 7.61 4.33 -12.13
N ASN A 298 7.78 3.11 -12.67
CA ASN A 298 6.82 2.04 -12.44
C ASN A 298 6.73 1.70 -10.96
N GLU A 299 5.53 1.73 -10.45
CA GLU A 299 5.19 1.28 -9.10
C GLU A 299 3.94 0.39 -9.14
N GLY A 300 3.66 -0.31 -8.05
CA GLY A 300 2.38 -0.96 -7.85
C GLY A 300 1.24 0.07 -7.86
N PHE A 301 0.00 -0.38 -7.68
CA PHE A 301 -1.12 0.56 -7.58
C PHE A 301 -1.06 1.33 -6.25
N PRO A 302 -0.96 2.69 -6.26
CA PRO A 302 -0.91 3.49 -5.05
C PRO A 302 -2.24 3.43 -4.28
N ARG A 303 -2.21 3.02 -3.01
CA ARG A 303 -3.42 2.97 -2.15
C ARG A 303 -4.08 4.35 -1.99
N THR A 304 -3.28 5.40 -2.03
CA THR A 304 -3.71 6.79 -1.92
C THR A 304 -4.70 7.19 -3.01
N ILE A 305 -4.66 6.53 -4.17
CA ILE A 305 -5.67 6.70 -5.23
C ILE A 305 -7.03 6.15 -4.76
N TRP A 306 -7.08 4.97 -4.12
CA TRP A 306 -8.33 4.45 -3.56
C TRP A 306 -8.93 5.38 -2.50
N GLU A 307 -8.06 5.94 -1.65
CA GLU A 307 -8.45 6.89 -0.62
C GLU A 307 -9.04 8.18 -1.22
N ALA A 308 -8.42 8.72 -2.28
CA ALA A 308 -8.94 9.88 -3.01
C ALA A 308 -10.30 9.60 -3.66
N LEU A 309 -10.41 8.50 -4.41
CA LEU A 309 -11.66 8.13 -5.10
C LEU A 309 -12.82 7.92 -4.11
N ALA A 310 -12.56 7.28 -2.96
CA ALA A 310 -13.56 7.05 -1.91
C ALA A 310 -14.03 8.36 -1.24
N ASN A 311 -13.22 9.41 -1.30
CA ASN A 311 -13.56 10.72 -0.79
C ASN A 311 -14.08 11.69 -1.87
N SER A 312 -14.49 11.16 -3.03
CA SER A 312 -15.01 11.94 -4.17
C SER A 312 -14.01 13.01 -4.64
N VAL A 313 -12.70 12.72 -4.59
CA VAL A 313 -11.66 13.63 -5.07
C VAL A 313 -11.21 13.19 -6.46
N PRO A 314 -11.36 14.04 -7.50
CA PRO A 314 -10.82 13.75 -8.83
C PRO A 314 -9.33 13.50 -8.78
N VAL A 315 -8.89 12.42 -9.43
CA VAL A 315 -7.48 12.00 -9.43
C VAL A 315 -6.81 12.45 -10.73
N ILE A 316 -5.68 13.14 -10.60
CA ILE A 316 -4.73 13.42 -11.67
C ILE A 316 -3.53 12.51 -11.47
N CYS A 317 -3.16 11.68 -12.45
CA CYS A 317 -2.06 10.75 -12.25
C CYS A 317 -1.28 10.44 -13.54
N THR A 318 -0.03 10.02 -13.39
CA THR A 318 0.74 9.41 -14.47
C THR A 318 0.28 7.98 -14.70
N PRO A 319 0.12 7.50 -15.96
CA PRO A 319 -0.33 6.14 -16.26
C PRO A 319 0.80 5.11 -16.16
N VAL A 320 1.59 5.17 -15.07
CA VAL A 320 2.74 4.28 -14.85
C VAL A 320 2.35 3.05 -14.02
N GLY A 321 3.09 1.96 -14.20
CA GLY A 321 2.87 0.73 -13.43
C GLY A 321 1.46 0.15 -13.59
N SER A 322 0.80 -0.14 -12.48
CA SER A 322 -0.55 -0.72 -12.47
C SER A 322 -1.67 0.32 -12.56
N ILE A 323 -1.37 1.61 -12.64
CA ILE A 323 -2.39 2.67 -12.66
C ILE A 323 -3.27 2.58 -13.92
N SER A 324 -2.67 2.45 -15.10
CA SER A 324 -3.39 2.35 -16.38
C SER A 324 -4.18 1.04 -16.56
N GLN A 325 -3.98 0.05 -15.68
CA GLN A 325 -4.77 -1.19 -15.69
C GLN A 325 -6.10 -1.05 -14.93
N VAL A 326 -6.24 0.01 -14.14
CA VAL A 326 -7.40 0.25 -13.27
C VAL A 326 -8.09 1.55 -13.62
N LEU A 327 -7.32 2.58 -13.93
CA LEU A 327 -7.83 3.90 -14.28
C LEU A 327 -7.81 4.10 -15.80
N THR A 328 -8.82 4.83 -16.27
CA THR A 328 -8.99 5.20 -17.69
C THR A 328 -9.03 6.72 -17.79
N ASN A 329 -8.21 7.27 -18.68
CA ASN A 329 -8.11 8.71 -18.88
C ASN A 329 -9.48 9.32 -19.21
N GLU A 330 -9.78 10.44 -18.57
CA GLU A 330 -11.02 11.22 -18.71
C GLU A 330 -12.30 10.42 -18.44
N HIS A 331 -12.19 9.24 -17.80
CA HIS A 331 -13.34 8.46 -17.35
C HIS A 331 -13.41 8.44 -15.80
N ASN A 332 -12.41 7.89 -15.11
CA ASN A 332 -12.35 7.83 -13.65
C ASN A 332 -11.07 8.47 -13.05
N ALA A 333 -10.21 9.01 -13.91
CA ALA A 333 -9.06 9.83 -13.56
C ALA A 333 -8.64 10.67 -14.77
N VAL A 334 -7.70 11.60 -14.57
CA VAL A 334 -7.09 12.38 -15.65
C VAL A 334 -5.61 12.08 -15.70
N PHE A 335 -5.12 11.70 -16.90
CA PHE A 335 -3.72 11.34 -17.07
C PHE A 335 -2.85 12.52 -17.43
N ILE A 336 -1.64 12.51 -16.86
CA ILE A 336 -0.55 13.46 -17.12
C ILE A 336 0.69 12.72 -17.62
N GLU A 337 1.55 13.43 -18.30
CA GLU A 337 2.86 12.92 -18.71
C GLU A 337 3.86 12.96 -17.54
N PRO A 338 4.67 11.90 -17.34
CA PRO A 338 5.72 11.90 -16.34
C PRO A 338 6.74 13.03 -16.59
N LYS A 339 7.25 13.64 -15.52
CA LYS A 339 8.25 14.72 -15.58
C LYS A 339 7.84 15.94 -16.40
N ASN A 340 6.55 16.22 -16.49
CA ASN A 340 6.02 17.32 -17.29
C ASN A 340 5.08 18.22 -16.47
N SER A 341 5.63 19.31 -15.93
CA SER A 341 4.88 20.30 -15.14
C SER A 341 3.83 21.05 -15.97
N GLU A 342 4.03 21.18 -17.30
CA GLU A 342 3.03 21.78 -18.18
C GLU A 342 1.80 20.89 -18.32
N SER A 343 2.00 19.58 -18.54
CA SER A 343 0.91 18.61 -18.55
C SER A 343 0.11 18.64 -17.24
N ILE A 344 0.79 18.73 -16.09
CA ILE A 344 0.15 18.84 -14.77
C ILE A 344 -0.70 20.12 -14.71
N LYS A 345 -0.13 21.26 -15.06
CA LYS A 345 -0.82 22.56 -15.06
C LYS A 345 -2.11 22.51 -15.90
N GLU A 346 -2.01 22.04 -17.14
CA GLU A 346 -3.14 21.98 -18.06
C GLU A 346 -4.27 21.06 -17.54
N LYS A 347 -3.93 19.94 -16.90
CA LYS A 347 -4.96 19.02 -16.37
C LYS A 347 -5.59 19.52 -15.07
N ILE A 348 -4.88 20.24 -14.22
CA ILE A 348 -5.46 20.95 -13.08
C ILE A 348 -6.46 22.01 -13.60
N LYS A 349 -6.03 22.85 -14.54
CA LYS A 349 -6.86 23.89 -15.16
C LYS A 349 -8.10 23.30 -15.85
N PHE A 350 -7.91 22.20 -16.59
CA PHE A 350 -9.01 21.46 -17.23
C PHE A 350 -10.10 21.05 -16.22
N LEU A 351 -9.71 20.45 -15.10
CA LEU A 351 -10.67 20.01 -14.08
C LEU A 351 -11.33 21.20 -13.36
N ILE A 352 -10.62 22.29 -13.09
CA ILE A 352 -11.18 23.50 -12.50
C ILE A 352 -12.26 24.10 -13.42
N GLN A 353 -12.00 24.18 -14.72
CA GLN A 353 -12.85 24.87 -15.70
C GLN A 353 -14.00 24.00 -16.25
N ASN A 354 -13.99 22.68 -16.03
CA ASN A 354 -14.98 21.76 -16.59
C ASN A 354 -15.77 21.00 -15.51
N PRO A 355 -16.73 21.64 -14.82
CA PRO A 355 -17.48 21.02 -13.73
C PRO A 355 -18.26 19.77 -14.17
N THR A 356 -18.81 19.74 -15.37
CA THR A 356 -19.53 18.58 -15.89
C THR A 356 -18.60 17.35 -15.98
N LYS A 357 -17.41 17.53 -16.54
CA LYS A 357 -16.43 16.45 -16.66
C LYS A 357 -15.87 16.03 -15.32
N ARG A 358 -15.68 16.98 -14.41
CA ARG A 358 -15.22 16.71 -13.04
C ARG A 358 -16.23 15.85 -12.27
N LYS A 359 -17.54 16.17 -12.34
CA LYS A 359 -18.61 15.36 -11.74
C LYS A 359 -18.67 13.93 -12.31
N GLU A 360 -18.54 13.80 -13.63
CA GLU A 360 -18.47 12.48 -14.28
C GLU A 360 -17.31 11.65 -13.73
N ILE A 361 -16.12 12.23 -13.64
CA ILE A 361 -14.92 11.58 -13.11
C ILE A 361 -15.07 11.18 -11.65
N ILE A 362 -15.70 12.03 -10.82
CA ILE A 362 -16.00 11.73 -9.42
C ILE A 362 -16.92 10.51 -9.33
N GLN A 363 -18.02 10.50 -10.08
CA GLN A 363 -18.97 9.40 -10.06
C GLN A 363 -18.33 8.08 -10.52
N ASN A 364 -17.63 8.09 -11.64
CA ASN A 364 -16.96 6.90 -12.16
C ASN A 364 -15.82 6.42 -11.24
N GLY A 365 -15.15 7.36 -10.56
CA GLY A 365 -14.15 7.06 -9.54
C GLY A 365 -14.76 6.34 -8.34
N LEU A 366 -15.88 6.82 -7.83
CA LEU A 366 -16.63 6.17 -6.75
C LEU A 366 -17.07 4.75 -7.15
N GLU A 367 -17.61 4.56 -8.36
CA GLU A 367 -17.97 3.21 -8.84
C GLU A 367 -16.75 2.28 -8.90
N THR A 368 -15.59 2.80 -9.35
CA THR A 368 -14.35 2.04 -9.43
C THR A 368 -13.87 1.55 -8.05
N VAL A 369 -14.06 2.35 -7.00
CA VAL A 369 -13.52 2.05 -5.66
C VAL A 369 -14.49 1.27 -4.77
N LYS A 370 -15.77 1.19 -5.11
CA LYS A 370 -16.79 0.46 -4.30
C LYS A 370 -16.39 -0.99 -4.00
N GLU A 371 -15.75 -1.66 -4.96
CA GLU A 371 -15.32 -3.07 -4.82
C GLU A 371 -13.98 -3.24 -4.10
N VAL A 372 -13.39 -2.17 -3.58
CA VAL A 372 -12.00 -2.14 -3.07
C VAL A 372 -11.94 -1.91 -1.55
N THR A 373 -12.99 -2.20 -0.80
CA THR A 373 -12.95 -2.07 0.65
C THR A 373 -12.33 -3.28 1.34
N LEU A 374 -11.83 -3.08 2.55
CA LEU A 374 -11.27 -4.16 3.39
C LEU A 374 -12.28 -5.28 3.58
N GLU A 375 -13.55 -4.95 3.82
CA GLU A 375 -14.62 -5.92 4.07
C GLU A 375 -14.82 -6.81 2.85
N ILE A 376 -14.92 -6.21 1.65
CA ILE A 376 -15.11 -6.97 0.39
C ILE A 376 -13.90 -7.83 0.09
N GLN A 377 -12.68 -7.26 0.20
CA GLN A 377 -11.46 -7.98 -0.13
C GLN A 377 -11.16 -9.08 0.88
N SER A 378 -11.36 -8.84 2.17
CA SER A 378 -11.17 -9.86 3.22
C SER A 378 -12.20 -10.99 3.10
N LYS A 379 -13.48 -10.67 2.83
CA LYS A 379 -14.50 -11.65 2.56
C LYS A 379 -14.14 -12.52 1.36
N LYS A 380 -13.77 -11.90 0.24
CA LYS A 380 -13.30 -12.59 -0.98
C LYS A 380 -12.15 -13.55 -0.70
N MET A 381 -11.15 -13.10 0.08
CA MET A 381 -10.03 -13.96 0.47
C MET A 381 -10.47 -15.14 1.34
N VAL A 382 -11.29 -14.91 2.35
CA VAL A 382 -11.74 -15.96 3.26
C VAL A 382 -12.66 -16.97 2.54
N ASP A 383 -13.54 -16.52 1.65
CA ASP A 383 -14.39 -17.41 0.85
C ASP A 383 -13.55 -18.29 -0.09
N ALA A 384 -12.52 -17.73 -0.73
CA ALA A 384 -11.56 -18.49 -1.55
C ALA A 384 -10.75 -19.49 -0.71
N ILE A 385 -10.34 -19.13 0.51
CA ILE A 385 -9.66 -20.03 1.44
C ILE A 385 -10.58 -21.19 1.81
N LYS A 386 -11.84 -20.91 2.20
CA LYS A 386 -12.81 -21.96 2.55
C LYS A 386 -13.02 -22.95 1.40
N SER A 387 -13.17 -22.44 0.18
CA SER A 387 -13.30 -23.28 -1.02
C SER A 387 -12.04 -24.11 -1.29
N PHE A 388 -10.86 -23.60 -0.97
CA PHE A 388 -9.58 -24.29 -1.18
C PHE A 388 -9.31 -25.39 -0.16
N ILE A 389 -9.74 -25.25 1.10
CA ILE A 389 -9.51 -26.22 2.17
C ILE A 389 -10.63 -27.24 2.31
N THR A 390 -11.81 -26.98 1.73
CA THR A 390 -12.93 -27.92 1.70
C THR A 390 -12.95 -28.60 0.33
N PRO A 391 -12.65 -29.89 0.22
CA PRO A 391 -12.59 -30.60 -1.06
C PRO A 391 -13.95 -30.70 -1.76
#